data_5b841a331b92789a455d780a28424487
#
_entry.id   5b841a331b92789a455d780a28424487
#
_cell.length_a   1.000
_cell.length_b   1.000
_cell.length_c   1.000
_cell.angle_alpha   90.00
_cell.angle_beta   90.00
_cell.angle_gamma   90.00
#
_symmetry.space_group_name_H-M   'P 1'
#
loop_
_entity.id
_entity.type
_entity.pdbx_description
1 polymer ?
#
loop_
_entity_poly.entity_id
_entity_poly.type
_entity_poly.pdbx_seq_one_letter_code
_entity_poly.pdbx_strand_id
1 'polypeptide(L)'
;MYKEVLYEVKLKSKCIKGDMMGFEVSDRAKEINERLEAFMEEYIYPRERDYDEFTNDQNNLWQYPDWYEKLKEEAKKQELWNLFLPKEYAPWSPGLTNLEIAGLFETMSRSAWSQQIFNCNAPDRGNMEVLAKYGTPEQQKQWLEPLLAGEIRSAYAMTEPDVASSDATNMELEITRDGDEYVLNGKKWWTTNVITPKCKFMLVMGKSNPENPRHTQHSTIIVPTDAEGFTITRALRSLGELHSPGGEGDVVFKNVRVPVSN
;
A
#
# COMPACT_ATOMS: atom_id res chain seq x y z
N MET A 1 -5.90 -18.06 26.14
CA MET A 1 -5.30 -18.72 24.97
C MET A 1 -4.50 -17.75 24.11
N TYR A 2 -5.04 -16.58 23.66
CA TYR A 2 -4.29 -15.61 22.86
C TYR A 2 -3.10 -14.94 23.60
N LYS A 3 -3.21 -14.67 24.90
CA LYS A 3 -2.13 -14.06 25.69
C LYS A 3 -0.94 -15.03 25.92
N GLU A 4 -1.17 -16.31 25.99
CA GLU A 4 -0.09 -17.31 26.16
C GLU A 4 0.70 -17.50 24.87
N VAL A 5 0.04 -17.47 23.70
CA VAL A 5 0.71 -17.57 22.40
C VAL A 5 1.60 -16.35 22.13
N LEU A 6 1.14 -15.13 22.49
CA LEU A 6 1.96 -13.91 22.40
C LEU A 6 3.16 -13.92 23.34
N TYR A 7 3.03 -14.54 24.52
CA TYR A 7 4.14 -14.66 25.48
C TYR A 7 5.20 -15.63 25.02
N GLU A 8 4.81 -16.75 24.38
CA GLU A 8 5.77 -17.70 23.78
C GLU A 8 6.49 -17.13 22.55
N VAL A 9 5.81 -16.32 21.74
CA VAL A 9 6.44 -15.62 20.60
C VAL A 9 7.45 -14.59 21.09
N LYS A 10 7.16 -13.84 22.19
CA LYS A 10 8.14 -12.93 22.84
C LYS A 10 9.39 -13.65 23.37
N LEU A 11 9.28 -14.88 23.83
CA LEU A 11 10.43 -15.67 24.31
C LEU A 11 11.32 -16.19 23.18
N LYS A 12 10.74 -16.45 22.01
CA LYS A 12 11.51 -16.91 20.83
C LYS A 12 12.22 -15.78 20.09
N SER A 13 11.72 -14.54 20.13
CA SER A 13 12.39 -13.39 19.52
C SER A 13 13.66 -12.94 20.26
N LYS A 14 13.86 -13.34 21.51
CA LYS A 14 15.12 -13.11 22.26
C LYS A 14 16.27 -14.06 21.89
N CYS A 15 16.04 -15.05 21.05
CA CYS A 15 17.03 -16.09 20.73
C CYS A 15 17.79 -15.91 19.41
N ILE A 16 17.62 -14.79 18.68
CA ILE A 16 18.45 -14.51 17.49
C ILE A 16 19.43 -13.38 17.83
N LYS A 17 20.26 -13.59 18.87
CA LYS A 17 21.55 -12.92 19.02
C LYS A 17 22.62 -13.94 18.61
N GLY A 18 22.77 -14.12 17.33
CA GLY A 18 23.88 -14.85 16.73
C GLY A 18 24.41 -14.03 15.58
N ASP A 19 25.71 -13.75 15.58
CA ASP A 19 26.46 -13.19 14.47
C ASP A 19 26.19 -14.00 13.19
N MET A 20 25.13 -13.64 12.45
CA MET A 20 24.87 -14.22 11.15
C MET A 20 25.22 -13.20 10.06
N MET A 21 26.42 -13.41 9.53
CA MET A 21 26.87 -12.99 8.20
C MET A 21 26.39 -11.60 7.72
N GLY A 22 27.02 -10.52 8.20
CA GLY A 22 26.99 -9.24 7.47
C GLY A 22 25.65 -8.50 7.44
N PHE A 23 24.69 -8.88 8.27
CA PHE A 23 23.40 -8.19 8.42
C PHE A 23 23.41 -7.19 9.59
N GLU A 24 24.55 -6.56 9.81
CA GLU A 24 24.64 -5.49 10.81
C GLU A 24 23.85 -4.27 10.34
N VAL A 25 22.95 -3.80 11.18
CA VAL A 25 22.23 -2.55 10.99
C VAL A 25 22.91 -1.42 11.74
N SER A 26 22.80 -0.18 11.24
CA SER A 26 23.38 0.99 11.88
C SER A 26 22.77 1.26 13.27
N ASP A 27 23.50 1.96 14.13
CA ASP A 27 22.99 2.37 15.44
C ASP A 27 21.75 3.26 15.30
N ARG A 28 21.69 4.08 14.24
CA ARG A 28 20.50 4.87 13.90
C ARG A 28 19.27 3.97 13.62
N ALA A 29 19.43 2.89 12.87
CA ALA A 29 18.32 1.98 12.58
C ALA A 29 17.86 1.24 13.85
N LYS A 30 18.80 0.88 14.75
CA LYS A 30 18.46 0.29 16.06
C LYS A 30 17.67 1.28 16.92
N GLU A 31 18.10 2.56 17.00
CA GLU A 31 17.40 3.61 17.73
C GLU A 31 15.97 3.83 17.19
N ILE A 32 15.80 3.87 15.88
CA ILE A 32 14.47 3.98 15.27
C ILE A 32 13.61 2.76 15.64
N ASN A 33 14.18 1.55 15.60
CA ASN A 33 13.44 0.34 15.96
C ASN A 33 13.03 0.32 17.44
N GLU A 34 13.89 0.79 18.34
CA GLU A 34 13.57 0.92 19.77
C GLU A 34 12.40 1.89 20.00
N ARG A 35 12.39 3.03 19.32
CA ARG A 35 11.25 3.97 19.35
C ARG A 35 9.98 3.36 18.75
N LEU A 36 10.12 2.61 17.65
CA LEU A 36 9.01 1.91 17.01
C LEU A 36 8.43 0.83 17.94
N GLU A 37 9.26 0.04 18.61
CA GLU A 37 8.81 -0.96 19.59
C GLU A 37 8.07 -0.29 20.76
N ALA A 38 8.61 0.81 21.29
CA ALA A 38 7.93 1.59 22.33
C ALA A 38 6.57 2.10 21.87
N PHE A 39 6.48 2.63 20.64
CA PHE A 39 5.21 3.07 20.06
C PHE A 39 4.22 1.91 19.91
N MET A 40 4.66 0.74 19.45
CA MET A 40 3.82 -0.45 19.34
C MET A 40 3.25 -0.88 20.69
N GLU A 41 4.07 -0.88 21.75
CA GLU A 41 3.64 -1.25 23.11
C GLU A 41 2.66 -0.22 23.71
N GLU A 42 2.89 1.08 23.48
CA GLU A 42 2.08 2.15 24.08
C GLU A 42 0.77 2.41 23.34
N TYR A 43 0.82 2.41 22.00
CA TYR A 43 -0.30 2.88 21.17
C TYR A 43 -1.01 1.80 20.37
N ILE A 44 -0.31 0.78 19.90
CA ILE A 44 -0.87 -0.21 18.97
C ILE A 44 -1.47 -1.41 19.71
N TYR A 45 -0.66 -2.15 20.46
CA TYR A 45 -1.13 -3.38 21.10
C TYR A 45 -2.32 -3.21 22.04
N PRO A 46 -2.44 -2.10 22.81
CA PRO A 46 -3.63 -1.88 23.64
C PRO A 46 -4.93 -1.68 22.85
N ARG A 47 -4.83 -1.38 21.54
CA ARG A 47 -5.98 -1.11 20.66
C ARG A 47 -6.32 -2.23 19.69
N GLU A 48 -5.61 -3.35 19.72
CA GLU A 48 -5.88 -4.50 18.84
C GLU A 48 -7.35 -4.92 18.89
N ARG A 49 -7.87 -5.10 20.09
CA ARG A 49 -9.26 -5.50 20.29
C ARG A 49 -10.26 -4.45 19.83
N ASP A 50 -10.01 -3.19 20.15
CA ASP A 50 -10.90 -2.06 19.78
C ASP A 50 -10.94 -1.91 18.26
N TYR A 51 -9.78 -2.10 17.58
CA TYR A 51 -9.69 -2.07 16.12
C TYR A 51 -10.48 -3.22 15.48
N ASP A 52 -10.29 -4.44 15.96
CA ASP A 52 -10.99 -5.63 15.46
C ASP A 52 -12.51 -5.51 15.64
N GLU A 53 -12.97 -5.11 16.84
CA GLU A 53 -14.39 -4.91 17.12
C GLU A 53 -15.00 -3.83 16.23
N PHE A 54 -14.30 -2.72 16.00
CA PHE A 54 -14.74 -1.61 15.15
C PHE A 54 -14.84 -2.02 13.66
N THR A 55 -13.80 -2.65 13.12
CA THR A 55 -13.71 -2.95 11.69
C THR A 55 -14.58 -4.15 11.27
N ASN A 56 -14.96 -5.01 12.22
CA ASN A 56 -15.87 -6.13 11.99
C ASN A 56 -17.35 -5.74 12.18
N ASP A 57 -17.66 -4.56 12.73
CA ASP A 57 -19.02 -4.06 12.81
C ASP A 57 -19.51 -3.61 11.42
N GLN A 58 -20.63 -4.17 10.96
CA GLN A 58 -21.22 -3.84 9.66
C GLN A 58 -21.63 -2.36 9.53
N ASN A 59 -21.88 -1.68 10.65
CA ASN A 59 -22.21 -0.25 10.66
C ASN A 59 -20.98 0.64 10.41
N ASN A 60 -19.77 0.11 10.60
CA ASN A 60 -18.52 0.81 10.45
C ASN A 60 -17.74 0.42 9.18
N LEU A 61 -18.37 -0.32 8.26
CA LEU A 61 -17.71 -0.72 7.03
C LEU A 61 -17.10 0.48 6.30
N TRP A 62 -15.85 0.32 5.91
CA TRP A 62 -15.04 1.31 5.16
C TRP A 62 -14.74 2.60 5.94
N GLN A 63 -14.93 2.59 7.26
CA GLN A 63 -14.61 3.70 8.15
C GLN A 63 -13.38 3.38 9.01
N TYR A 64 -12.71 4.43 9.46
CA TYR A 64 -11.60 4.35 10.41
C TYR A 64 -12.09 4.74 11.80
N PRO A 65 -11.58 4.13 12.89
CA PRO A 65 -11.89 4.59 14.24
C PRO A 65 -11.47 6.05 14.46
N ASP A 66 -12.20 6.80 15.29
CA ASP A 66 -11.94 8.24 15.56
C ASP A 66 -10.53 8.52 16.09
N TRP A 67 -9.92 7.57 16.76
CA TRP A 67 -8.56 7.69 17.30
C TRP A 67 -7.47 7.40 16.26
N TYR A 68 -7.82 6.85 15.10
CA TYR A 68 -6.86 6.34 14.12
C TYR A 68 -5.95 7.44 13.53
N GLU A 69 -6.53 8.57 13.14
CA GLU A 69 -5.75 9.69 12.60
C GLU A 69 -4.87 10.34 13.68
N LYS A 70 -5.29 10.33 14.95
CA LYS A 70 -4.47 10.82 16.06
C LYS A 70 -3.20 10.01 16.27
N LEU A 71 -3.27 8.69 16.03
CA LEU A 71 -2.08 7.83 16.07
C LEU A 71 -1.10 8.13 14.94
N LYS A 72 -1.59 8.43 13.74
CA LYS A 72 -0.74 8.86 12.64
C LYS A 72 -0.02 10.17 12.95
N GLU A 73 -0.73 11.14 13.52
CA GLU A 73 -0.11 12.40 13.94
C GLU A 73 0.94 12.18 15.05
N GLU A 74 0.70 11.24 15.95
CA GLU A 74 1.68 10.87 16.96
C GLU A 74 2.91 10.17 16.35
N ALA A 75 2.71 9.27 15.40
CA ALA A 75 3.79 8.64 14.66
C ALA A 75 4.66 9.67 13.89
N LYS A 76 4.02 10.68 13.28
CA LYS A 76 4.74 11.80 12.63
C LYS A 76 5.58 12.60 13.62
N LYS A 77 5.03 12.96 14.81
CA LYS A 77 5.77 13.69 15.86
C LYS A 77 6.98 12.93 16.38
N GLN A 78 6.88 11.60 16.42
CA GLN A 78 7.97 10.72 16.85
C GLN A 78 8.91 10.34 15.71
N GLU A 79 8.78 10.96 14.52
CA GLU A 79 9.59 10.68 13.32
C GLU A 79 9.56 9.19 12.89
N LEU A 80 8.40 8.53 13.08
CA LEU A 80 8.13 7.15 12.69
C LEU A 80 7.24 7.07 11.44
N TRP A 81 7.37 8.03 10.54
CA TRP A 81 6.54 8.17 9.35
C TRP A 81 7.32 7.90 8.06
N ASN A 82 6.73 7.20 7.08
CA ASN A 82 7.33 6.89 5.77
C ASN A 82 8.68 6.15 5.87
N LEU A 83 8.87 5.28 6.84
CA LEU A 83 10.14 4.57 7.08
C LEU A 83 10.50 3.52 6.01
N PHE A 84 9.74 3.43 4.93
CA PHE A 84 9.86 2.40 3.90
C PHE A 84 10.71 2.83 2.69
N LEU A 85 10.88 4.14 2.43
CA LEU A 85 11.60 4.62 1.25
C LEU A 85 13.11 4.47 1.43
N PRO A 86 13.79 3.65 0.61
CA PRO A 86 15.23 3.53 0.66
C PRO A 86 15.96 4.85 0.37
N LYS A 87 17.20 4.95 0.82
CA LYS A 87 18.01 6.17 0.77
C LYS A 87 18.18 6.80 -0.63
N GLU A 88 18.07 6.02 -1.69
CA GLU A 88 18.14 6.46 -3.09
C GLU A 88 16.94 7.31 -3.53
N TYR A 89 15.87 7.34 -2.75
CA TYR A 89 14.68 8.14 -3.04
C TYR A 89 14.67 9.51 -2.33
N ALA A 90 15.86 10.08 -2.06
CA ALA A 90 15.92 11.47 -1.58
C ALA A 90 15.19 12.43 -2.55
N PRO A 91 14.49 13.47 -2.04
CA PRO A 91 14.50 13.96 -0.65
C PRO A 91 13.47 13.29 0.26
N TRP A 92 12.62 12.39 -0.23
CA TRP A 92 11.50 11.80 0.54
C TRP A 92 11.90 10.65 1.47
N SER A 93 13.12 10.11 1.29
CA SER A 93 13.63 8.98 2.06
C SER A 93 14.07 9.38 3.47
N PRO A 94 13.83 8.55 4.50
CA PRO A 94 14.43 8.69 5.82
C PRO A 94 15.96 8.39 5.82
N GLY A 95 16.52 7.97 4.68
CA GLY A 95 17.95 7.70 4.52
C GLY A 95 18.40 6.32 5.00
N LEU A 96 17.48 5.36 5.11
CA LEU A 96 17.75 3.97 5.49
C LEU A 96 18.05 3.10 4.26
N THR A 97 18.79 2.02 4.47
CA THR A 97 18.97 0.95 3.48
C THR A 97 17.82 -0.04 3.52
N ASN A 98 17.61 -0.83 2.47
CA ASN A 98 16.59 -1.90 2.45
C ASN A 98 16.77 -2.92 3.58
N LEU A 99 18.02 -3.22 3.97
CA LEU A 99 18.30 -4.12 5.08
C LEU A 99 17.80 -3.55 6.42
N GLU A 100 18.04 -2.26 6.67
CA GLU A 100 17.59 -1.57 7.88
C GLU A 100 16.05 -1.46 7.91
N ILE A 101 15.44 -1.15 6.78
CA ILE A 101 13.98 -1.10 6.62
C ILE A 101 13.34 -2.45 6.91
N ALA A 102 13.95 -3.57 6.49
CA ALA A 102 13.40 -4.91 6.71
C ALA A 102 13.19 -5.21 8.21
N GLY A 103 14.12 -4.83 9.08
CA GLY A 103 13.98 -4.98 10.54
C GLY A 103 12.82 -4.14 11.11
N LEU A 104 12.61 -2.92 10.61
CA LEU A 104 11.48 -2.08 11.02
C LEU A 104 10.15 -2.69 10.60
N PHE A 105 10.08 -3.30 9.40
CA PHE A 105 8.88 -3.99 8.95
C PHE A 105 8.56 -5.24 9.78
N GLU A 106 9.55 -5.96 10.28
CA GLU A 106 9.33 -7.07 11.22
C GLU A 106 8.59 -6.56 12.47
N THR A 107 9.03 -5.45 13.05
CA THR A 107 8.37 -4.83 14.21
C THR A 107 6.95 -4.36 13.88
N MET A 108 6.76 -3.61 12.79
CA MET A 108 5.44 -3.14 12.37
C MET A 108 4.48 -4.30 12.10
N SER A 109 4.94 -5.39 11.46
CA SER A 109 4.09 -6.52 11.04
C SER A 109 3.58 -7.39 12.19
N ARG A 110 3.97 -7.11 13.44
CA ARG A 110 3.41 -7.77 14.64
C ARG A 110 1.94 -7.41 14.88
N SER A 111 1.43 -6.36 14.21
CA SER A 111 0.03 -5.97 14.16
C SER A 111 -0.43 -5.85 12.71
N ALA A 112 -1.61 -6.38 12.38
CA ALA A 112 -2.10 -6.42 11.00
C ALA A 112 -2.38 -5.03 10.40
N TRP A 113 -2.65 -4.02 11.23
CA TRP A 113 -3.06 -2.67 10.83
C TRP A 113 -2.01 -1.59 11.10
N SER A 114 -0.97 -1.90 11.87
CA SER A 114 0.01 -0.91 12.34
C SER A 114 0.80 -0.24 11.22
N GLN A 115 1.12 -0.98 10.14
CA GLN A 115 1.85 -0.41 9.00
C GLN A 115 1.16 0.82 8.40
N GLN A 116 -0.18 0.90 8.49
CA GLN A 116 -0.93 2.06 8.02
C GLN A 116 -0.74 3.29 8.92
N ILE A 117 -0.49 3.08 10.23
CA ILE A 117 -0.22 4.17 11.18
C ILE A 117 1.08 4.87 10.84
N PHE A 118 2.05 4.14 10.30
CA PHE A 118 3.36 4.65 9.90
C PHE A 118 3.44 5.00 8.41
N ASN A 119 2.32 4.94 7.68
CA ASN A 119 2.22 5.12 6.21
C ASN A 119 3.16 4.19 5.43
N CYS A 120 3.35 2.98 5.92
CA CYS A 120 4.29 1.99 5.37
C CYS A 120 3.59 0.77 4.75
N ASN A 121 2.26 0.78 4.60
CA ASN A 121 1.51 -0.37 4.11
C ASN A 121 1.43 -0.45 2.58
N ALA A 122 1.25 -1.65 2.07
CA ALA A 122 0.91 -1.88 0.67
C ALA A 122 -0.60 -1.58 0.42
N PRO A 123 -0.98 -1.15 -0.81
CA PRO A 123 -0.13 -0.92 -1.99
C PRO A 123 0.53 0.46 -2.00
N ASP A 124 0.18 1.38 -1.09
CA ASP A 124 0.62 2.77 -1.12
C ASP A 124 2.13 2.92 -1.18
N ARG A 125 2.88 2.16 -0.36
CA ARG A 125 4.35 2.26 -0.37
C ARG A 125 4.93 1.94 -1.74
N GLY A 126 4.45 0.90 -2.42
CA GLY A 126 4.91 0.55 -3.76
C GLY A 126 4.55 1.61 -4.79
N ASN A 127 3.34 2.18 -4.70
CA ASN A 127 2.91 3.26 -5.57
C ASN A 127 3.72 4.54 -5.32
N MET A 128 4.06 4.85 -4.06
CA MET A 128 4.96 5.97 -3.72
C MET A 128 6.36 5.77 -4.29
N GLU A 129 6.93 4.56 -4.23
CA GLU A 129 8.21 4.24 -4.85
C GLU A 129 8.18 4.42 -6.38
N VAL A 130 7.10 3.95 -7.04
CA VAL A 130 6.92 4.13 -8.49
C VAL A 130 6.85 5.61 -8.84
N LEU A 131 6.05 6.39 -8.14
CA LEU A 131 5.91 7.83 -8.40
C LEU A 131 7.20 8.60 -8.07
N ALA A 132 7.90 8.24 -7.01
CA ALA A 132 9.18 8.86 -6.65
C ALA A 132 10.25 8.61 -7.71
N LYS A 133 10.25 7.42 -8.34
CA LYS A 133 11.27 7.03 -9.32
C LYS A 133 10.94 7.45 -10.75
N TYR A 134 9.68 7.36 -11.13
CA TYR A 134 9.26 7.46 -12.53
C TYR A 134 8.25 8.59 -12.79
N GLY A 135 7.63 9.14 -11.74
CA GLY A 135 6.66 10.22 -11.88
C GLY A 135 7.28 11.51 -12.37
N THR A 136 6.55 12.25 -13.21
CA THR A 136 6.91 13.62 -13.57
C THR A 136 6.77 14.55 -12.34
N PRO A 137 7.40 15.74 -12.33
CA PRO A 137 7.20 16.70 -11.23
C PRO A 137 5.72 17.01 -10.95
N GLU A 138 4.90 17.09 -12.00
CA GLU A 138 3.45 17.32 -11.89
C GLU A 138 2.73 16.15 -11.23
N GLN A 139 3.05 14.90 -11.64
CA GLN A 139 2.50 13.68 -11.04
C GLN A 139 2.95 13.52 -9.59
N GLN A 140 4.20 13.85 -9.28
CA GLN A 140 4.73 13.82 -7.92
C GLN A 140 3.99 14.83 -7.04
N LYS A 141 3.80 16.05 -7.49
CA LYS A 141 3.05 17.08 -6.77
C LYS A 141 1.59 16.69 -6.56
N GLN A 142 0.96 16.14 -7.59
CA GLN A 142 -0.47 15.82 -7.57
C GLN A 142 -0.79 14.57 -6.74
N TRP A 143 0.06 13.54 -6.79
CA TRP A 143 -0.24 12.23 -6.26
C TRP A 143 0.73 11.77 -5.18
N LEU A 144 2.05 11.95 -5.37
CA LEU A 144 3.03 11.48 -4.41
C LEU A 144 3.03 12.30 -3.11
N GLU A 145 3.06 13.63 -3.20
CA GLU A 145 3.11 14.49 -2.02
C GLU A 145 1.92 14.24 -1.06
N PRO A 146 0.64 14.25 -1.51
CA PRO A 146 -0.47 13.98 -0.62
C PRO A 146 -0.51 12.52 -0.13
N LEU A 147 0.02 11.57 -0.90
CA LEU A 147 0.14 10.18 -0.48
C LEU A 147 1.22 10.02 0.61
N LEU A 148 2.37 10.67 0.48
CA LEU A 148 3.41 10.77 1.51
C LEU A 148 2.92 11.49 2.77
N ALA A 149 2.06 12.50 2.63
CA ALA A 149 1.43 13.17 3.76
C ALA A 149 0.38 12.31 4.47
N GLY A 150 -0.08 11.20 3.83
CA GLY A 150 -1.14 10.32 4.35
C GLY A 150 -2.54 10.92 4.23
N GLU A 151 -2.72 11.95 3.42
CA GLU A 151 -4.00 12.62 3.15
C GLU A 151 -4.90 11.76 2.26
N ILE A 152 -4.31 11.08 1.30
CA ILE A 152 -4.98 10.17 0.36
C ILE A 152 -4.42 8.76 0.48
N ARG A 153 -5.13 7.81 -0.15
CA ARG A 153 -4.69 6.44 -0.38
C ARG A 153 -4.70 6.14 -1.87
N SER A 154 -4.06 5.06 -2.23
CA SER A 154 -3.97 4.59 -3.61
C SER A 154 -4.25 3.09 -3.72
N ALA A 155 -4.46 2.62 -4.95
CA ALA A 155 -4.58 1.22 -5.27
C ALA A 155 -3.64 0.83 -6.41
N TYR A 156 -3.45 -0.49 -6.59
CA TYR A 156 -2.73 -1.04 -7.74
C TYR A 156 -3.61 -2.09 -8.43
N ALA A 157 -3.99 -1.83 -9.68
CA ALA A 157 -4.91 -2.66 -10.44
C ALA A 157 -4.14 -3.47 -11.50
N MET A 158 -3.72 -4.68 -11.15
CA MET A 158 -2.94 -5.57 -12.01
C MET A 158 -3.70 -6.85 -12.37
N THR A 159 -4.14 -7.59 -11.35
CA THR A 159 -4.73 -8.93 -11.50
C THR A 159 -6.07 -8.89 -12.22
N GLU A 160 -6.32 -9.85 -13.11
CA GLU A 160 -7.54 -9.99 -13.89
C GLU A 160 -8.28 -11.29 -13.57
N PRO A 161 -9.63 -11.29 -13.56
CA PRO A 161 -10.40 -12.48 -13.21
C PRO A 161 -10.39 -13.57 -14.29
N ASP A 162 -10.28 -13.17 -15.55
CA ASP A 162 -10.53 -14.06 -16.70
C ASP A 162 -9.25 -14.73 -17.23
N VAL A 163 -8.06 -14.32 -16.77
CA VAL A 163 -6.76 -14.83 -17.23
C VAL A 163 -5.78 -15.08 -16.07
N ALA A 164 -4.78 -15.93 -16.29
CA ALA A 164 -3.70 -16.18 -15.33
C ALA A 164 -2.72 -15.00 -15.34
N SER A 165 -3.13 -13.87 -14.77
CA SER A 165 -2.46 -12.58 -14.84
C SER A 165 -1.25 -12.43 -13.91
N SER A 166 -0.88 -13.47 -13.15
CA SER A 166 0.44 -13.58 -12.50
C SER A 166 1.58 -13.59 -13.51
N ASP A 167 1.34 -14.14 -14.69
CA ASP A 167 2.14 -13.83 -15.88
C ASP A 167 1.52 -12.61 -16.55
N ALA A 168 2.13 -11.45 -16.38
CA ALA A 168 1.63 -10.18 -16.91
C ALA A 168 1.43 -10.20 -18.45
N THR A 169 2.11 -11.10 -19.16
CA THR A 169 1.95 -11.23 -20.61
C THR A 169 0.57 -11.77 -21.03
N ASN A 170 -0.18 -12.37 -20.09
CA ASN A 170 -1.57 -12.83 -20.33
C ASN A 170 -2.61 -11.73 -20.10
N MET A 171 -2.21 -10.56 -19.63
CA MET A 171 -3.12 -9.46 -19.33
C MET A 171 -3.94 -9.03 -20.55
N GLU A 172 -5.22 -8.76 -20.34
CA GLU A 172 -6.18 -8.44 -21.41
C GLU A 172 -6.72 -7.01 -21.33
N LEU A 173 -6.64 -6.33 -20.16
CA LEU A 173 -7.07 -4.94 -20.08
C LEU A 173 -6.34 -4.11 -21.15
N GLU A 174 -7.12 -3.48 -22.02
CA GLU A 174 -6.62 -2.68 -23.13
C GLU A 174 -6.41 -1.22 -22.73
N ILE A 175 -5.30 -0.64 -23.18
CA ILE A 175 -5.00 0.79 -23.10
C ILE A 175 -4.75 1.27 -24.52
N THR A 176 -5.66 2.04 -25.11
CA THR A 176 -5.52 2.60 -26.45
C THR A 176 -5.35 4.11 -26.41
N ARG A 177 -4.50 4.64 -27.28
CA ARG A 177 -4.36 6.10 -27.40
C ARG A 177 -5.41 6.65 -28.37
N ASP A 178 -6.12 7.70 -27.95
CA ASP A 178 -7.08 8.44 -28.75
C ASP A 178 -6.81 9.95 -28.61
N GLY A 179 -6.04 10.49 -29.54
CA GLY A 179 -5.58 11.88 -29.47
C GLY A 179 -4.65 12.14 -28.28
N ASP A 180 -5.10 13.05 -27.41
CA ASP A 180 -4.37 13.44 -26.20
C ASP A 180 -4.84 12.68 -24.95
N GLU A 181 -5.57 11.58 -25.12
CA GLU A 181 -6.05 10.73 -24.05
C GLU A 181 -5.64 9.25 -24.25
N TYR A 182 -5.59 8.53 -23.14
CA TYR A 182 -5.66 7.07 -23.11
C TYR A 182 -7.08 6.63 -22.77
N VAL A 183 -7.53 5.56 -23.43
CA VAL A 183 -8.83 4.93 -23.19
C VAL A 183 -8.57 3.53 -22.66
N LEU A 184 -9.10 3.23 -21.46
CA LEU A 184 -8.94 1.94 -20.78
C LEU A 184 -10.24 1.14 -20.85
N ASN A 185 -10.12 -0.15 -21.25
CA ASN A 185 -11.22 -1.10 -21.27
C ASN A 185 -10.80 -2.44 -20.70
N GLY A 186 -11.53 -2.97 -19.74
CA GLY A 186 -11.26 -4.27 -19.13
C GLY A 186 -11.73 -4.38 -17.69
N LYS A 187 -11.28 -5.45 -17.03
CA LYS A 187 -11.63 -5.76 -15.65
C LYS A 187 -10.37 -6.03 -14.85
N LYS A 188 -10.42 -5.66 -13.56
CA LYS A 188 -9.41 -6.05 -12.58
C LYS A 188 -10.11 -6.55 -11.33
N TRP A 189 -9.43 -7.39 -10.56
CA TRP A 189 -9.93 -7.87 -9.29
C TRP A 189 -8.81 -7.89 -8.23
N TRP A 190 -9.18 -8.17 -7.00
CA TRP A 190 -8.25 -8.13 -5.86
C TRP A 190 -7.47 -6.80 -5.78
N THR A 191 -8.15 -5.72 -6.19
CA THR A 191 -7.55 -4.38 -6.17
C THR A 191 -7.63 -3.84 -4.74
N THR A 192 -6.56 -4.02 -3.98
CA THR A 192 -6.48 -3.62 -2.57
C THR A 192 -6.56 -2.10 -2.41
N ASN A 193 -7.23 -1.63 -1.36
CA ASN A 193 -7.49 -0.23 -1.02
C ASN A 193 -8.49 0.50 -1.94
N VAL A 194 -8.95 -0.09 -3.03
CA VAL A 194 -9.81 0.65 -3.97
C VAL A 194 -11.15 1.08 -3.37
N ILE A 195 -11.60 0.40 -2.31
CA ILE A 195 -12.92 0.63 -1.69
C ILE A 195 -12.88 1.77 -0.68
N THR A 196 -11.75 2.00 0.00
CA THR A 196 -11.68 3.08 1.00
C THR A 196 -11.99 4.44 0.38
N PRO A 197 -12.81 5.28 1.03
CA PRO A 197 -13.11 6.65 0.53
C PRO A 197 -11.87 7.55 0.39
N LYS A 198 -10.77 7.17 1.05
CA LYS A 198 -9.48 7.87 0.94
C LYS A 198 -8.70 7.50 -0.34
N CYS A 199 -9.05 6.43 -1.06
CA CYS A 199 -8.42 6.08 -2.33
C CYS A 199 -8.81 7.12 -3.40
N LYS A 200 -7.82 7.80 -3.97
CA LYS A 200 -8.05 8.87 -4.96
C LYS A 200 -7.54 8.53 -6.35
N PHE A 201 -6.62 7.58 -6.43
CA PHE A 201 -6.12 7.09 -7.71
C PHE A 201 -5.66 5.64 -7.59
N MET A 202 -5.49 5.02 -8.74
CA MET A 202 -4.86 3.72 -8.85
C MET A 202 -3.81 3.73 -9.97
N LEU A 203 -2.78 2.92 -9.82
CA LEU A 203 -1.89 2.54 -10.91
C LEU A 203 -2.50 1.33 -11.62
N VAL A 204 -2.89 1.51 -12.86
CA VAL A 204 -3.55 0.47 -13.67
C VAL A 204 -2.58 -0.06 -14.70
N MET A 205 -2.27 -1.36 -14.63
CA MET A 205 -1.44 -2.02 -15.63
C MET A 205 -2.32 -2.64 -16.72
N GLY A 206 -1.98 -2.38 -17.98
CA GLY A 206 -2.72 -2.89 -19.14
C GLY A 206 -1.86 -3.03 -20.39
N LYS A 207 -2.43 -3.63 -21.41
CA LYS A 207 -1.79 -3.84 -22.71
C LYS A 207 -1.96 -2.60 -23.58
N SER A 208 -0.86 -1.90 -23.87
CA SER A 208 -0.85 -0.65 -24.64
C SER A 208 -0.22 -0.80 -26.03
N ASN A 209 0.66 -1.75 -26.23
CA ASN A 209 1.43 -1.92 -27.45
C ASN A 209 1.45 -3.39 -27.87
N PRO A 210 0.31 -3.95 -28.33
CA PRO A 210 0.19 -5.39 -28.65
C PRO A 210 1.15 -5.88 -29.74
N GLU A 211 1.61 -4.98 -30.61
CA GLU A 211 2.55 -5.30 -31.70
C GLU A 211 4.02 -5.41 -31.23
N ASN A 212 4.31 -4.97 -30.01
CA ASN A 212 5.65 -5.06 -29.45
C ASN A 212 6.00 -6.51 -29.04
N PRO A 213 7.29 -6.82 -28.83
CA PRO A 213 7.69 -8.08 -28.22
C PRO A 213 6.96 -8.32 -26.89
N ARG A 214 6.60 -9.56 -26.61
CA ARG A 214 5.73 -10.01 -25.50
C ARG A 214 5.95 -9.28 -24.15
N HIS A 215 7.20 -9.03 -23.77
CA HIS A 215 7.54 -8.42 -22.48
C HIS A 215 7.57 -6.88 -22.48
N THR A 216 7.20 -6.23 -23.59
CA THR A 216 7.18 -4.78 -23.75
C THR A 216 5.81 -4.26 -24.24
N GLN A 217 4.77 -5.07 -24.08
CA GLN A 217 3.40 -4.74 -24.53
C GLN A 217 2.61 -3.92 -23.52
N HIS A 218 3.12 -3.75 -22.29
CA HIS A 218 2.35 -3.23 -21.18
C HIS A 218 2.80 -1.82 -20.78
N SER A 219 1.84 -1.05 -20.28
CA SER A 219 2.07 0.24 -19.63
C SER A 219 1.33 0.29 -18.29
N THR A 220 1.77 1.19 -17.43
CA THR A 220 1.08 1.52 -16.18
C THR A 220 0.61 2.97 -16.27
N ILE A 221 -0.69 3.18 -16.05
CA ILE A 221 -1.36 4.48 -16.18
C ILE A 221 -1.94 4.88 -14.83
N ILE A 222 -1.83 6.16 -14.48
CA ILE A 222 -2.49 6.72 -13.30
C ILE A 222 -3.96 6.98 -13.65
N VAL A 223 -4.88 6.32 -12.95
CA VAL A 223 -6.33 6.51 -13.14
C VAL A 223 -6.94 7.03 -11.85
N PRO A 224 -7.54 8.23 -11.84
CA PRO A 224 -8.34 8.73 -10.72
C PRO A 224 -9.54 7.81 -10.43
N THR A 225 -9.91 7.67 -9.16
CA THR A 225 -11.06 6.80 -8.78
C THR A 225 -12.42 7.39 -9.11
N ASP A 226 -12.48 8.68 -9.44
CA ASP A 226 -13.67 9.39 -9.91
C ASP A 226 -13.75 9.53 -11.44
N ALA A 227 -12.85 8.85 -12.18
CA ALA A 227 -12.87 8.87 -13.65
C ALA A 227 -14.17 8.26 -14.18
N GLU A 228 -14.79 8.92 -15.17
CA GLU A 228 -15.99 8.43 -15.83
C GLU A 228 -15.74 7.05 -16.47
N GLY A 229 -16.66 6.11 -16.29
CA GLY A 229 -16.54 4.73 -16.79
C GLY A 229 -15.80 3.77 -15.85
N PHE A 230 -15.21 4.25 -14.75
CA PHE A 230 -14.68 3.39 -13.69
C PHE A 230 -15.79 2.99 -12.71
N THR A 231 -15.82 1.71 -12.33
CA THR A 231 -16.82 1.18 -11.38
C THR A 231 -16.23 0.10 -10.48
N ILE A 232 -16.47 0.20 -9.19
CA ILE A 232 -16.26 -0.88 -8.23
C ILE A 232 -17.54 -1.73 -8.22
N THR A 233 -17.45 -2.98 -8.65
CA THR A 233 -18.63 -3.85 -8.82
C THR A 233 -18.99 -4.60 -7.55
N ARG A 234 -18.00 -4.96 -6.74
CA ARG A 234 -18.19 -5.60 -5.43
C ARG A 234 -16.92 -5.53 -4.58
N ALA A 235 -17.11 -5.66 -3.27
CA ALA A 235 -16.04 -5.97 -2.33
C ALA A 235 -15.78 -7.48 -2.31
N LEU A 236 -14.52 -7.88 -2.29
CA LEU A 236 -14.07 -9.26 -2.21
C LEU A 236 -13.77 -9.65 -0.76
N ARG A 237 -13.95 -10.94 -0.46
CA ARG A 237 -13.60 -11.50 0.85
C ARG A 237 -12.36 -12.38 0.71
N SER A 238 -11.33 -12.08 1.46
CA SER A 238 -10.15 -12.94 1.61
C SER A 238 -10.25 -13.69 2.93
N LEU A 239 -10.17 -15.01 2.87
CA LEU A 239 -10.34 -15.88 4.05
C LEU A 239 -11.63 -15.62 4.87
N GLY A 240 -12.67 -15.11 4.20
CA GLY A 240 -13.95 -14.79 4.81
C GLY A 240 -14.12 -13.35 5.29
N GLU A 241 -13.06 -12.54 5.28
CA GLU A 241 -13.05 -11.15 5.76
C GLU A 241 -13.01 -10.12 4.62
N LEU A 242 -13.60 -8.95 4.85
CA LEU A 242 -13.63 -7.83 3.90
C LEU A 242 -12.38 -6.92 4.00
N HIS A 243 -11.55 -7.11 5.02
CA HIS A 243 -10.38 -6.28 5.34
C HIS A 243 -10.71 -4.76 5.37
N SER A 244 -11.88 -4.43 5.97
CA SER A 244 -12.22 -3.03 6.23
C SER A 244 -11.13 -2.37 7.10
N PRO A 245 -10.79 -1.09 6.86
CA PRO A 245 -11.41 -0.13 5.94
C PRO A 245 -10.80 -0.08 4.52
N GLY A 246 -9.73 -0.80 4.24
CA GLY A 246 -9.06 -0.79 2.93
C GLY A 246 -9.85 -1.53 1.84
N GLY A 247 -10.07 -2.81 2.08
CA GLY A 247 -10.80 -3.73 1.23
C GLY A 247 -10.17 -4.04 -0.14
N GLU A 248 -10.54 -5.18 -0.69
CA GLU A 248 -10.22 -5.57 -2.05
C GLU A 248 -11.45 -5.45 -2.94
N GLY A 249 -11.30 -4.83 -4.11
CA GLY A 249 -12.39 -4.62 -5.05
C GLY A 249 -12.27 -5.39 -6.35
N ASP A 250 -13.43 -5.81 -6.85
CA ASP A 250 -13.66 -6.14 -8.25
C ASP A 250 -13.96 -4.83 -8.99
N VAL A 251 -13.25 -4.52 -10.07
CA VAL A 251 -13.37 -3.23 -10.75
C VAL A 251 -13.46 -3.39 -12.26
N VAL A 252 -14.21 -2.48 -12.88
CA VAL A 252 -14.45 -2.45 -14.32
C VAL A 252 -14.08 -1.09 -14.88
N PHE A 253 -13.37 -1.10 -15.99
CA PHE A 253 -13.03 0.06 -16.81
C PHE A 253 -13.83 -0.04 -18.12
N LYS A 254 -14.70 0.91 -18.38
CA LYS A 254 -15.51 0.97 -19.58
C LYS A 254 -15.35 2.34 -20.25
N ASN A 255 -14.49 2.39 -21.26
CA ASN A 255 -14.11 3.65 -21.94
C ASN A 255 -13.61 4.71 -20.95
N VAL A 256 -12.85 4.30 -19.93
CA VAL A 256 -12.25 5.24 -18.98
C VAL A 256 -11.19 6.06 -19.70
N ARG A 257 -11.37 7.39 -19.71
CA ARG A 257 -10.48 8.33 -20.38
C ARG A 257 -9.62 9.08 -19.39
N VAL A 258 -8.32 9.10 -19.65
CA VAL A 258 -7.36 9.90 -18.88
C VAL A 258 -6.38 10.59 -19.82
N PRO A 259 -5.87 11.78 -19.47
CA PRO A 259 -4.86 12.48 -20.28
C PRO A 259 -3.61 11.63 -20.50
N VAL A 260 -2.93 11.83 -21.62
CA VAL A 260 -1.64 11.15 -21.92
C VAL A 260 -0.53 11.53 -20.94
N SER A 261 -0.74 12.55 -20.12
CA SER A 261 0.17 12.91 -19.02
C SER A 261 0.07 12.01 -17.80
N ASN A 262 -0.93 11.14 -17.75
CA ASN A 262 -1.12 10.16 -16.66
C ASN A 262 -0.28 8.90 -16.92
#